data_9e313c7b9f08b1e77ef999a9386d83ba
#
_entry.id   9e313c7b9f08b1e77ef999a9386d83ba
#
_cell.length_a   1.000
_cell.length_b   1.000
_cell.length_c   1.000
_cell.angle_alpha   90.00
_cell.angle_beta   90.00
_cell.angle_gamma   90.00
#
_symmetry.space_group_name_H-M   'P 1'
#
loop_
_entity.id
_entity.type
_entity.pdbx_description
1 polymer ?
#
loop_
_entity_poly.entity_id
_entity_poly.type
_entity_poly.pdbx_seq_one_letter_code
_entity_poly.pdbx_strand_id
1 'polypeptide(L)'
;MAKLVTENISKRFKNQDVLKHINITLENNEVYGLLGINGAGKTTLMKIICGILQQDSGEIKLDNRPMTRNDLHKVGSLIETPATYNHLSAQDNLKIVCLNESVDFSEINSVLSLVNLNVDKKKKIKDFSLGMKQRLGIAMALIKKPEILVLDEPSNGLDPYGIQELRELLKLLTEQGTSIIISSHILSEIQVLADHIGIIHEGELKYQQRNNKDENLEEIFFKITKGDYK
;
A
#
# COMPACT_ATOMS: atom_id res chain seq x y z
N MET A 1 -2.89 -8.69 17.68
CA MET A 1 -1.81 -9.63 17.27
C MET A 1 -1.23 -9.13 15.97
N ALA A 2 0.11 -9.09 15.88
CA ALA A 2 0.77 -8.61 14.67
C ALA A 2 0.46 -9.50 13.47
N LYS A 3 0.01 -8.88 12.37
CA LYS A 3 -0.24 -9.53 11.09
C LYS A 3 1.03 -9.69 10.28
N LEU A 4 1.80 -8.60 10.19
CA LEU A 4 3.09 -8.58 9.51
C LEU A 4 4.11 -7.80 10.34
N VAL A 5 5.31 -8.36 10.46
CA VAL A 5 6.45 -7.71 11.14
C VAL A 5 7.65 -7.74 10.22
N THR A 6 8.33 -6.61 10.09
CA THR A 6 9.67 -6.57 9.50
C THR A 6 10.70 -6.47 10.61
N GLU A 7 11.76 -7.27 10.54
CA GLU A 7 12.85 -7.27 11.51
C GLU A 7 14.17 -6.95 10.82
N ASN A 8 14.75 -5.79 11.15
CA ASN A 8 16.05 -5.31 10.68
C ASN A 8 16.20 -5.32 9.15
N ILE A 9 15.14 -4.98 8.42
CA ILE A 9 15.18 -4.92 6.95
C ILE A 9 16.16 -3.84 6.51
N SER A 10 17.17 -4.27 5.74
CA SER A 10 18.13 -3.37 5.13
C SER A 10 18.21 -3.60 3.63
N LYS A 11 18.43 -2.51 2.88
CA LYS A 11 18.58 -2.54 1.43
C LYS A 11 19.56 -1.49 0.95
N ARG A 12 20.51 -1.95 0.12
CA ARG A 12 21.52 -1.10 -0.51
C ARG A 12 21.42 -1.21 -2.03
N PHE A 13 21.56 -0.09 -2.72
CA PHE A 13 21.71 -0.05 -4.17
C PHE A 13 23.06 0.57 -4.51
N LYS A 14 23.93 -0.19 -5.17
CA LYS A 14 25.32 0.23 -5.46
C LYS A 14 26.02 0.70 -4.16
N ASN A 15 26.21 2.02 -4.02
CA ASN A 15 26.90 2.61 -2.88
C ASN A 15 25.99 3.37 -1.91
N GLN A 16 24.64 3.27 -2.08
CA GLN A 16 23.68 4.00 -1.24
C GLN A 16 22.86 3.02 -0.41
N ASP A 17 22.88 3.19 0.91
CA ASP A 17 21.98 2.52 1.84
C ASP A 17 20.62 3.22 1.78
N VAL A 18 19.59 2.50 1.25
CA VAL A 18 18.24 3.04 1.07
C VAL A 18 17.36 2.66 2.24
N LEU A 19 17.57 1.49 2.84
CA LEU A 19 16.91 1.07 4.07
C LEU A 19 17.95 0.56 5.06
N LYS A 20 17.82 0.97 6.33
CA LYS A 20 18.76 0.68 7.41
C LYS A 20 17.98 0.14 8.62
N HIS A 21 17.99 -1.17 8.80
CA HIS A 21 17.40 -1.86 9.97
C HIS A 21 15.95 -1.48 10.26
N ILE A 22 15.09 -1.47 9.22
CA ILE A 22 13.68 -1.09 9.35
C ILE A 22 12.90 -2.17 10.09
N ASN A 23 12.21 -1.76 11.14
CA ASN A 23 11.36 -2.59 11.98
C ASN A 23 9.95 -1.99 12.01
N ILE A 24 8.99 -2.55 11.29
CA ILE A 24 7.57 -2.15 11.38
C ILE A 24 6.71 -3.31 11.87
N THR A 25 5.63 -2.96 12.53
CA THR A 25 4.61 -3.91 12.96
C THR A 25 3.26 -3.45 12.44
N LEU A 26 2.65 -4.26 11.58
CA LEU A 26 1.27 -4.12 11.13
C LEU A 26 0.39 -5.04 11.97
N GLU A 27 -0.56 -4.49 12.69
CA GLU A 27 -1.53 -5.27 13.45
C GLU A 27 -2.66 -5.81 12.55
N ASN A 28 -3.43 -6.78 13.06
CA ASN A 28 -4.57 -7.30 12.34
C ASN A 28 -5.65 -6.23 12.17
N ASN A 29 -6.21 -6.16 10.95
CA ASN A 29 -7.37 -5.31 10.63
C ASN A 29 -7.14 -3.81 10.91
N GLU A 30 -5.91 -3.37 10.76
CA GLU A 30 -5.52 -1.97 10.96
C GLU A 30 -4.91 -1.37 9.70
N VAL A 31 -4.93 -0.04 9.64
CA VAL A 31 -4.23 0.76 8.63
C VAL A 31 -2.93 1.28 9.22
N TYR A 32 -1.80 0.86 8.63
CA TYR A 32 -0.48 1.40 8.94
C TYR A 32 -0.11 2.48 7.92
N GLY A 33 -0.02 3.72 8.36
CA GLY A 33 0.40 4.86 7.54
C GLY A 33 1.92 5.00 7.52
N LEU A 34 2.53 4.89 6.34
CA LEU A 34 3.97 5.03 6.14
C LEU A 34 4.29 6.39 5.53
N LEU A 35 4.88 7.28 6.31
CA LEU A 35 5.25 8.63 5.94
C LEU A 35 6.75 8.77 5.67
N GLY A 36 7.11 9.78 4.93
CA GLY A 36 8.51 10.16 4.65
C GLY A 36 8.59 11.03 3.40
N ILE A 37 9.65 11.79 3.28
CA ILE A 37 9.93 12.59 2.08
C ILE A 37 10.19 11.67 0.87
N ASN A 38 10.16 12.25 -0.34
CA ASN A 38 10.51 11.51 -1.55
C ASN A 38 11.95 10.98 -1.45
N GLY A 39 12.15 9.71 -1.80
CA GLY A 39 13.45 9.05 -1.68
C GLY A 39 13.79 8.52 -0.29
N ALA A 40 12.93 8.67 0.73
CA ALA A 40 13.19 8.17 2.09
C ALA A 40 13.26 6.63 2.19
N GLY A 41 12.76 5.89 1.18
CA GLY A 41 12.78 4.42 1.17
C GLY A 41 11.40 3.75 1.25
N LYS A 42 10.28 4.49 1.34
CA LYS A 42 8.91 3.95 1.46
C LYS A 42 8.60 2.90 0.40
N THR A 43 8.68 3.30 -0.88
CA THR A 43 8.41 2.40 -2.03
C THR A 43 9.33 1.18 -2.03
N THR A 44 10.61 1.35 -1.64
CA THR A 44 11.58 0.24 -1.53
C THR A 44 11.13 -0.77 -0.48
N LEU A 45 10.73 -0.31 0.71
CA LEU A 45 10.21 -1.17 1.76
C LEU A 45 8.94 -1.91 1.32
N MET A 46 7.99 -1.20 0.70
CA MET A 46 6.77 -1.79 0.18
C MET A 46 7.05 -2.85 -0.90
N LYS A 47 7.99 -2.59 -1.83
CA LYS A 47 8.43 -3.57 -2.83
C LYS A 47 9.02 -4.82 -2.19
N ILE A 48 9.74 -4.69 -1.08
CA ILE A 48 10.29 -5.82 -0.32
C ILE A 48 9.16 -6.64 0.33
N ILE A 49 8.20 -5.97 0.99
CA ILE A 49 7.03 -6.64 1.60
C ILE A 49 6.22 -7.40 0.56
N CYS A 50 6.08 -6.86 -0.65
CA CYS A 50 5.35 -7.48 -1.76
C CYS A 50 6.17 -8.56 -2.52
N GLY A 51 7.41 -8.85 -2.10
CA GLY A 51 8.28 -9.82 -2.77
C GLY A 51 8.75 -9.41 -4.17
N ILE A 52 8.54 -8.13 -4.56
CA ILE A 52 9.01 -7.57 -5.85
C ILE A 52 10.52 -7.32 -5.80
N LEU A 53 11.04 -6.99 -4.62
CA LEU A 53 12.44 -6.72 -4.37
C LEU A 53 12.93 -7.56 -3.19
N GLN A 54 14.13 -8.12 -3.27
CA GLN A 54 14.75 -8.83 -2.16
C GLN A 54 15.53 -7.87 -1.27
N GLN A 55 15.37 -7.99 0.05
CA GLN A 55 16.20 -7.33 1.05
C GLN A 55 17.62 -7.92 1.06
N ASP A 56 18.59 -7.12 1.53
CA ASP A 56 19.98 -7.59 1.69
C ASP A 56 20.18 -8.24 3.07
N SER A 57 19.44 -7.79 4.09
CA SER A 57 19.40 -8.43 5.42
C SER A 57 18.06 -8.19 6.11
N GLY A 58 17.83 -8.92 7.21
CA GLY A 58 16.58 -8.91 7.96
C GLY A 58 15.57 -9.93 7.45
N GLU A 59 14.44 -10.03 8.11
CA GLU A 59 13.37 -10.95 7.76
C GLU A 59 11.99 -10.29 7.84
N ILE A 60 11.03 -10.87 7.13
CA ILE A 60 9.61 -10.52 7.22
C ILE A 60 8.89 -11.69 7.84
N LYS A 61 8.05 -11.43 8.84
CA LYS A 61 7.18 -12.42 9.47
C LYS A 61 5.72 -12.12 9.14
N LEU A 62 4.99 -13.17 8.82
CA LEU A 62 3.54 -13.16 8.63
C LEU A 62 2.93 -14.10 9.66
N ASP A 63 1.95 -13.63 10.43
CA ASP A 63 1.30 -14.41 11.48
C ASP A 63 2.35 -15.10 12.42
N ASN A 64 3.37 -14.34 12.87
CA ASN A 64 4.49 -14.76 13.75
C ASN A 64 5.41 -15.85 13.18
N ARG A 65 5.40 -16.14 11.90
CA ARG A 65 6.35 -17.05 11.24
C ARG A 65 7.04 -16.38 10.05
N PRO A 66 8.23 -16.82 9.65
CA PRO A 66 8.90 -16.29 8.47
C PRO A 66 7.97 -16.33 7.24
N MET A 67 7.87 -15.22 6.55
CA MET A 67 7.09 -15.10 5.32
C MET A 67 7.80 -15.83 4.18
N THR A 68 7.08 -16.64 3.43
CA THR A 68 7.57 -17.41 2.31
C THR A 68 7.01 -16.87 0.98
N ARG A 69 7.56 -17.31 -0.15
CA ARG A 69 7.00 -16.98 -1.48
C ARG A 69 5.55 -17.45 -1.63
N ASN A 70 5.18 -18.55 -0.99
CA ASN A 70 3.81 -19.04 -1.03
C ASN A 70 2.82 -18.11 -0.32
N ASP A 71 3.30 -17.27 0.60
CA ASP A 71 2.43 -16.31 1.30
C ASP A 71 2.12 -15.07 0.47
N LEU A 72 2.81 -14.84 -0.65
CA LEU A 72 2.60 -13.67 -1.50
C LEU A 72 1.19 -13.63 -2.12
N HIS A 73 0.49 -14.77 -2.25
CA HIS A 73 -0.90 -14.77 -2.68
C HIS A 73 -1.83 -14.05 -1.69
N LYS A 74 -1.43 -13.94 -0.42
CA LYS A 74 -2.16 -13.22 0.63
C LYS A 74 -1.95 -11.70 0.57
N VAL A 75 -1.01 -11.21 -0.24
CA VAL A 75 -0.65 -9.80 -0.33
C VAL A 75 -1.14 -9.21 -1.64
N GLY A 76 -2.11 -8.31 -1.58
CA GLY A 76 -2.48 -7.44 -2.70
C GLY A 76 -1.62 -6.18 -2.71
N SER A 77 -1.25 -5.68 -3.88
CA SER A 77 -0.42 -4.48 -3.92
C SER A 77 -0.71 -3.56 -5.11
N LEU A 78 -0.60 -2.26 -4.84
CA LEU A 78 -0.52 -1.22 -5.85
C LEU A 78 0.71 -0.38 -5.54
N ILE A 79 1.78 -0.59 -6.31
CA ILE A 79 3.07 0.08 -6.10
C ILE A 79 3.34 0.99 -7.31
N GLU A 80 3.54 2.28 -7.04
CA GLU A 80 3.74 3.33 -8.05
C GLU A 80 2.53 3.45 -9.00
N THR A 81 2.60 2.86 -10.20
CA THR A 81 1.54 2.92 -11.21
C THR A 81 0.96 1.54 -11.48
N PRO A 82 -0.37 1.45 -11.72
CA PRO A 82 -0.98 0.18 -12.08
C PRO A 82 -0.36 -0.43 -13.33
N ALA A 83 0.10 -1.68 -13.23
CA ALA A 83 0.64 -2.45 -14.35
C ALA A 83 -0.49 -2.92 -15.28
N THR A 84 -0.93 -2.05 -16.20
CA THR A 84 -2.08 -2.30 -17.08
C THR A 84 -1.69 -2.39 -18.54
N TYR A 85 -2.46 -3.18 -19.29
CA TYR A 85 -2.39 -3.22 -20.76
C TYR A 85 -3.29 -2.12 -21.33
N ASN A 86 -2.67 -1.03 -21.79
CA ASN A 86 -3.38 0.19 -22.23
C ASN A 86 -4.37 -0.02 -23.39
N HIS A 87 -4.15 -1.03 -24.22
CA HIS A 87 -5.00 -1.37 -25.37
C HIS A 87 -6.18 -2.29 -25.01
N LEU A 88 -6.26 -2.77 -23.77
CA LEU A 88 -7.35 -3.59 -23.25
C LEU A 88 -8.34 -2.78 -22.45
N SER A 89 -9.50 -3.35 -22.17
CA SER A 89 -10.50 -2.81 -21.23
C SER A 89 -10.15 -3.11 -19.77
N ALA A 90 -10.87 -2.50 -18.81
CA ALA A 90 -10.71 -2.82 -17.39
C ALA A 90 -11.01 -4.30 -17.11
N GLN A 91 -12.11 -4.81 -17.68
CA GLN A 91 -12.47 -6.21 -17.51
C GLN A 91 -11.43 -7.17 -18.08
N ASP A 92 -10.84 -6.86 -19.26
CA ASP A 92 -9.83 -7.74 -19.85
C ASP A 92 -8.52 -7.70 -19.06
N ASN A 93 -8.13 -6.54 -18.50
CA ASN A 93 -7.00 -6.46 -17.57
C ASN A 93 -7.25 -7.33 -16.33
N LEU A 94 -8.43 -7.26 -15.72
CA LEU A 94 -8.79 -8.09 -14.57
C LEU A 94 -8.86 -9.58 -14.90
N LYS A 95 -9.33 -9.97 -16.10
CA LYS A 95 -9.29 -11.37 -16.55
C LYS A 95 -7.86 -11.92 -16.56
N ILE A 96 -6.88 -11.11 -17.01
CA ILE A 96 -5.46 -11.53 -17.00
C ILE A 96 -4.99 -11.77 -15.56
N VAL A 97 -5.36 -10.89 -14.62
CA VAL A 97 -5.04 -11.10 -13.19
C VAL A 97 -5.72 -12.36 -12.66
N CYS A 98 -7.00 -12.56 -12.95
CA CYS A 98 -7.74 -13.76 -12.55
C CYS A 98 -7.09 -15.05 -13.04
N LEU A 99 -6.62 -15.08 -14.31
CA LEU A 99 -5.91 -16.23 -14.87
C LEU A 99 -4.59 -16.52 -14.14
N ASN A 100 -3.83 -15.47 -13.81
CA ASN A 100 -2.55 -15.60 -13.12
C ASN A 100 -2.70 -16.04 -11.65
N GLU A 101 -3.76 -15.56 -10.98
CA GLU A 101 -4.01 -15.81 -9.56
C GLU A 101 -5.01 -16.95 -9.32
N SER A 102 -5.49 -17.62 -10.39
CA SER A 102 -6.52 -18.70 -10.33
C SER A 102 -7.82 -18.25 -9.64
N VAL A 103 -8.25 -17.02 -9.90
CA VAL A 103 -9.50 -16.43 -9.40
C VAL A 103 -10.60 -16.56 -10.43
N ASP A 104 -11.84 -16.83 -9.99
CA ASP A 104 -12.99 -16.92 -10.88
C ASP A 104 -13.34 -15.55 -11.50
N PHE A 105 -13.72 -15.53 -12.78
CA PHE A 105 -14.09 -14.30 -13.48
C PHE A 105 -15.38 -13.64 -12.94
N SER A 106 -16.21 -14.36 -12.21
CA SER A 106 -17.39 -13.79 -11.54
C SER A 106 -17.03 -12.69 -10.53
N GLU A 107 -15.82 -12.70 -9.96
CA GLU A 107 -15.34 -11.69 -9.02
C GLU A 107 -15.07 -10.32 -9.69
N ILE A 108 -14.91 -10.28 -11.02
CA ILE A 108 -14.54 -9.04 -11.74
C ILE A 108 -15.58 -7.94 -11.54
N ASN A 109 -16.88 -8.25 -11.68
CA ASN A 109 -17.91 -7.22 -11.53
C ASN A 109 -18.00 -6.74 -10.09
N SER A 110 -17.83 -7.63 -9.11
CA SER A 110 -17.85 -7.31 -7.68
C SER A 110 -16.73 -6.34 -7.32
N VAL A 111 -15.49 -6.64 -7.76
CA VAL A 111 -14.35 -5.78 -7.44
C VAL A 111 -14.40 -4.43 -8.17
N LEU A 112 -14.89 -4.38 -9.41
CA LEU A 112 -15.08 -3.11 -10.13
C LEU A 112 -16.14 -2.22 -9.44
N SER A 113 -17.22 -2.82 -8.95
CA SER A 113 -18.23 -2.10 -8.16
C SER A 113 -17.65 -1.61 -6.83
N LEU A 114 -16.87 -2.44 -6.16
CA LEU A 114 -16.24 -2.11 -4.87
C LEU A 114 -15.34 -0.86 -4.96
N VAL A 115 -14.62 -0.68 -6.08
CA VAL A 115 -13.77 0.49 -6.30
C VAL A 115 -14.47 1.63 -7.04
N ASN A 116 -15.79 1.57 -7.21
CA ASN A 116 -16.59 2.56 -7.95
C ASN A 116 -16.08 2.82 -9.38
N LEU A 117 -15.61 1.77 -10.08
CA LEU A 117 -15.14 1.87 -11.46
C LEU A 117 -16.21 1.39 -12.45
N ASN A 118 -17.30 2.18 -12.57
CA ASN A 118 -18.39 1.94 -13.51
C ASN A 118 -18.09 2.60 -14.86
N VAL A 119 -17.53 1.84 -15.79
CA VAL A 119 -17.15 2.33 -17.12
C VAL A 119 -17.70 1.42 -18.21
N ASP A 120 -17.82 1.96 -19.42
CA ASP A 120 -18.17 1.15 -20.60
C ASP A 120 -17.17 -0.01 -20.74
N LYS A 121 -17.72 -1.22 -20.90
CA LYS A 121 -16.92 -2.46 -21.03
C LYS A 121 -15.91 -2.45 -22.18
N LYS A 122 -16.14 -1.60 -23.21
CA LYS A 122 -15.26 -1.47 -24.37
C LYS A 122 -14.22 -0.36 -24.21
N LYS A 123 -14.36 0.53 -23.21
CA LYS A 123 -13.45 1.65 -23.00
C LYS A 123 -12.06 1.13 -22.67
N LYS A 124 -11.03 1.61 -23.40
CA LYS A 124 -9.65 1.16 -23.25
C LYS A 124 -8.93 1.96 -22.14
N ILE A 125 -7.96 1.32 -21.48
CA ILE A 125 -7.21 1.95 -20.38
C ILE A 125 -6.45 3.20 -20.85
N LYS A 126 -6.02 3.26 -22.11
CA LYS A 126 -5.39 4.47 -22.67
C LYS A 126 -6.28 5.72 -22.56
N ASP A 127 -7.60 5.55 -22.54
CA ASP A 127 -8.61 6.61 -22.49
C ASP A 127 -9.10 6.86 -21.04
N PHE A 128 -8.47 6.24 -20.04
CA PHE A 128 -8.78 6.43 -18.62
C PHE A 128 -8.10 7.66 -18.07
N SER A 129 -8.80 8.40 -17.19
CA SER A 129 -8.17 9.39 -16.32
C SER A 129 -7.20 8.73 -15.36
N LEU A 130 -6.32 9.51 -14.72
CA LEU A 130 -5.40 9.00 -13.73
C LEU A 130 -6.16 8.33 -12.57
N GLY A 131 -7.23 8.96 -12.05
CA GLY A 131 -8.06 8.39 -11.01
C GLY A 131 -8.73 7.07 -11.41
N MET A 132 -9.21 6.94 -12.66
CA MET A 132 -9.75 5.66 -13.15
C MET A 132 -8.68 4.56 -13.19
N LYS A 133 -7.46 4.89 -13.60
CA LYS A 133 -6.34 3.94 -13.58
C LYS A 133 -6.00 3.52 -12.15
N GLN A 134 -6.03 4.47 -11.22
CA GLN A 134 -5.77 4.20 -9.80
C GLN A 134 -6.81 3.23 -9.22
N ARG A 135 -8.11 3.49 -9.47
CA ARG A 135 -9.20 2.57 -9.07
C ARG A 135 -9.03 1.17 -9.67
N LEU A 136 -8.65 1.07 -10.94
CA LEU A 136 -8.36 -0.21 -11.56
C LEU A 136 -7.18 -0.92 -10.89
N GLY A 137 -6.10 -0.20 -10.56
CA GLY A 137 -4.96 -0.76 -9.84
C GLY A 137 -5.34 -1.32 -8.48
N ILE A 138 -6.19 -0.61 -7.73
CA ILE A 138 -6.74 -1.09 -6.46
C ILE A 138 -7.63 -2.32 -6.70
N ALA A 139 -8.48 -2.34 -7.74
CA ALA A 139 -9.28 -3.51 -8.10
C ALA A 139 -8.40 -4.74 -8.40
N MET A 140 -7.30 -4.54 -9.15
CA MET A 140 -6.34 -5.61 -9.45
C MET A 140 -5.66 -6.17 -8.20
N ALA A 141 -5.36 -5.30 -7.21
CA ALA A 141 -4.80 -5.71 -5.94
C ALA A 141 -5.80 -6.48 -5.06
N LEU A 142 -7.09 -6.15 -5.17
CA LEU A 142 -8.17 -6.71 -4.34
C LEU A 142 -8.81 -7.98 -4.90
N ILE A 143 -8.67 -8.28 -6.21
CA ILE A 143 -9.41 -9.35 -6.89
C ILE A 143 -9.24 -10.73 -6.23
N LYS A 144 -8.11 -10.99 -5.61
CA LYS A 144 -7.80 -12.22 -4.89
C LYS A 144 -8.17 -12.22 -3.40
N LYS A 145 -8.86 -11.17 -2.92
CA LYS A 145 -9.28 -10.99 -1.52
C LYS A 145 -8.11 -11.13 -0.54
N PRO A 146 -7.10 -10.27 -0.66
CA PRO A 146 -5.87 -10.41 0.11
C PRO A 146 -6.08 -10.19 1.62
N GLU A 147 -5.27 -10.84 2.45
CA GLU A 147 -5.22 -10.60 3.90
C GLU A 147 -4.45 -9.32 4.24
N ILE A 148 -3.50 -8.93 3.36
CA ILE A 148 -2.71 -7.70 3.48
C ILE A 148 -2.81 -6.92 2.17
N LEU A 149 -3.07 -5.63 2.27
CA LEU A 149 -3.10 -4.71 1.13
C LEU A 149 -2.01 -3.65 1.28
N VAL A 150 -1.14 -3.52 0.27
CA VAL A 150 -0.04 -2.53 0.24
C VAL A 150 -0.31 -1.51 -0.85
N LEU A 151 -0.48 -0.25 -0.47
CA LEU A 151 -0.84 0.83 -1.37
C LEU A 151 0.19 1.96 -1.31
N ASP A 152 0.94 2.15 -2.41
CA ASP A 152 1.92 3.23 -2.51
C ASP A 152 1.26 4.46 -3.17
N GLU A 153 1.06 5.53 -2.38
CA GLU A 153 0.47 6.79 -2.80
C GLU A 153 -0.88 6.64 -3.55
N PRO A 154 -1.87 5.88 -3.01
CA PRO A 154 -3.08 5.53 -3.75
C PRO A 154 -4.03 6.71 -4.02
N SER A 155 -3.89 7.82 -3.32
CA SER A 155 -4.67 9.05 -3.51
C SER A 155 -4.18 9.90 -4.69
N ASN A 156 -3.01 9.59 -5.27
CA ASN A 156 -2.47 10.35 -6.37
C ASN A 156 -3.41 10.38 -7.59
N GLY A 157 -3.79 11.59 -7.99
CA GLY A 157 -4.66 11.81 -9.15
C GLY A 157 -6.14 11.58 -8.90
N LEU A 158 -6.54 11.36 -7.63
CA LEU A 158 -7.94 11.40 -7.23
C LEU A 158 -8.36 12.85 -6.91
N ASP A 159 -9.60 13.16 -7.20
CA ASP A 159 -10.26 14.37 -6.71
C ASP A 159 -10.71 14.20 -5.24
N PRO A 160 -11.16 15.26 -4.57
CA PRO A 160 -11.58 15.17 -3.16
C PRO A 160 -12.66 14.10 -2.90
N TYR A 161 -13.58 13.88 -3.83
CA TYR A 161 -14.58 12.82 -3.72
C TYR A 161 -13.93 11.43 -3.81
N GLY A 162 -13.01 11.25 -4.77
CA GLY A 162 -12.26 10.01 -4.92
C GLY A 162 -11.40 9.67 -3.70
N ILE A 163 -10.84 10.67 -3.02
CA ILE A 163 -10.10 10.49 -1.77
C ILE A 163 -11.06 10.04 -0.66
N GLN A 164 -12.25 10.64 -0.56
CA GLN A 164 -13.26 10.22 0.41
C GLN A 164 -13.70 8.77 0.17
N GLU A 165 -14.01 8.41 -1.08
CA GLU A 165 -14.40 7.04 -1.43
C GLU A 165 -13.27 6.03 -1.15
N LEU A 166 -12.01 6.41 -1.39
CA LEU A 166 -10.86 5.58 -1.01
C LEU A 166 -10.82 5.35 0.51
N ARG A 167 -11.06 6.37 1.32
CA ARG A 167 -11.11 6.23 2.79
C ARG A 167 -12.21 5.27 3.25
N GLU A 168 -13.41 5.42 2.68
CA GLU A 168 -14.54 4.53 2.97
C GLU A 168 -14.24 3.09 2.57
N LEU A 169 -13.61 2.89 1.40
CA LEU A 169 -13.16 1.58 0.95
C LEU A 169 -12.14 0.96 1.92
N LEU A 170 -11.10 1.70 2.32
CA LEU A 170 -10.07 1.17 3.23
C LEU A 170 -10.66 0.79 4.58
N LYS A 171 -11.58 1.61 5.11
CA LYS A 171 -12.31 1.30 6.35
C LYS A 171 -13.13 0.02 6.20
N LEU A 172 -13.90 -0.11 5.12
CA LEU A 172 -14.68 -1.33 4.84
C LEU A 172 -13.78 -2.57 4.78
N LEU A 173 -12.62 -2.48 4.12
CA LEU A 173 -11.68 -3.59 4.00
C LEU A 173 -11.09 -4.01 5.35
N THR A 174 -10.76 -3.06 6.23
CA THR A 174 -10.28 -3.40 7.58
C THR A 174 -11.37 -4.04 8.43
N GLU A 175 -12.61 -3.57 8.34
CA GLU A 175 -13.76 -4.19 9.00
C GLU A 175 -14.03 -5.62 8.49
N GLN A 176 -13.66 -5.93 7.24
CA GLN A 176 -13.73 -7.26 6.64
C GLN A 176 -12.50 -8.14 6.90
N GLY A 177 -11.51 -7.65 7.66
CA GLY A 177 -10.37 -8.45 8.08
C GLY A 177 -9.07 -8.23 7.29
N THR A 178 -9.01 -7.23 6.37
CA THR A 178 -7.80 -6.90 5.64
C THR A 178 -6.93 -5.93 6.46
N SER A 179 -5.65 -6.21 6.61
CA SER A 179 -4.68 -5.29 7.20
C SER A 179 -3.99 -4.49 6.09
N ILE A 180 -3.78 -3.19 6.28
CA ILE A 180 -3.39 -2.29 5.19
C ILE A 180 -2.10 -1.53 5.52
N ILE A 181 -1.16 -1.49 4.59
CA ILE A 181 -0.03 -0.55 4.62
C ILE A 181 -0.28 0.48 3.51
N ILE A 182 -0.32 1.75 3.87
CA ILE A 182 -0.52 2.85 2.93
C ILE A 182 0.60 3.88 3.06
N SER A 183 1.19 4.31 1.95
CA SER A 183 2.04 5.49 1.93
C SER A 183 1.25 6.70 1.46
N SER A 184 1.58 7.87 1.98
CA SER A 184 1.14 9.17 1.46
C SER A 184 2.18 10.23 1.80
N HIS A 185 2.23 11.27 0.99
CA HIS A 185 2.93 12.52 1.29
C HIS A 185 1.98 13.57 1.88
N ILE A 186 0.68 13.29 1.95
CA ILE A 186 -0.36 14.17 2.51
C ILE A 186 -0.62 13.75 3.96
N LEU A 187 -0.02 14.48 4.90
CA LEU A 187 -0.06 14.16 6.33
C LEU A 187 -1.48 14.10 6.89
N SER A 188 -2.34 15.05 6.48
CA SER A 188 -3.73 15.10 6.91
C SER A 188 -4.56 13.88 6.48
N GLU A 189 -4.22 13.25 5.36
CA GLU A 189 -4.88 12.00 4.95
C GLU A 189 -4.51 10.85 5.89
N ILE A 190 -3.21 10.69 6.17
CA ILE A 190 -2.72 9.63 7.06
C ILE A 190 -3.22 9.85 8.48
N GLN A 191 -3.28 11.10 8.96
CA GLN A 191 -3.81 11.40 10.29
C GLN A 191 -5.27 10.96 10.46
N VAL A 192 -6.06 11.02 9.41
CA VAL A 192 -7.47 10.57 9.44
C VAL A 192 -7.58 9.06 9.30
N LEU A 193 -6.79 8.45 8.40
CA LEU A 193 -6.93 7.06 7.97
C LEU A 193 -6.22 6.05 8.86
N ALA A 194 -4.98 6.35 9.28
CA ALA A 194 -4.12 5.36 9.89
C ALA A 194 -4.45 5.12 11.37
N ASP A 195 -4.29 3.88 11.81
CA ASP A 195 -4.33 3.46 13.22
C ASP A 195 -2.92 3.54 13.83
N HIS A 196 -1.89 3.20 13.04
CA HIS A 196 -0.49 3.36 13.38
C HIS A 196 0.23 4.18 12.32
N ILE A 197 1.23 4.94 12.74
CA ILE A 197 2.03 5.80 11.86
C ILE A 197 3.50 5.46 12.03
N GLY A 198 4.17 5.22 10.90
CA GLY A 198 5.63 5.14 10.80
C GLY A 198 6.17 6.27 9.94
N ILE A 199 7.27 6.91 10.37
CA ILE A 199 7.96 7.93 9.58
C ILE A 199 9.36 7.45 9.25
N ILE A 200 9.63 7.28 7.94
CA ILE A 200 10.97 6.96 7.43
C ILE A 200 11.66 8.25 7.01
N HIS A 201 12.88 8.43 7.50
CA HIS A 201 13.77 9.51 7.09
C HIS A 201 15.20 8.98 6.93
N GLU A 202 15.86 9.28 5.81
CA GLU A 202 17.22 8.83 5.45
C GLU A 202 17.43 7.31 5.56
N GLY A 203 16.40 6.56 5.20
CA GLY A 203 16.42 5.10 5.23
C GLY A 203 16.23 4.47 6.60
N GLU A 204 15.93 5.23 7.63
CA GLU A 204 15.67 4.75 8.99
C GLU A 204 14.25 5.05 9.43
N LEU A 205 13.64 4.16 10.22
CA LEU A 205 12.35 4.40 10.86
C LEU A 205 12.59 5.27 12.11
N LYS A 206 12.28 6.56 12.01
CA LYS A 206 12.53 7.54 13.08
C LYS A 206 11.38 7.66 14.06
N TYR A 207 10.19 7.23 13.65
CA TYR A 207 8.98 7.29 14.47
C TYR A 207 8.08 6.10 14.15
N GLN A 208 7.50 5.48 15.17
CA GLN A 208 6.47 4.48 15.04
C GLN A 208 5.60 4.48 16.28
N GLN A 209 4.36 4.91 16.13
CA GLN A 209 3.40 4.94 17.25
C GLN A 209 1.97 4.72 16.76
N ARG A 210 1.09 4.38 17.70
CA ARG A 210 -0.34 4.43 17.47
C ARG A 210 -0.75 5.87 17.18
N ASN A 211 -1.60 6.06 16.18
CA ASN A 211 -2.03 7.37 15.77
C ASN A 211 -2.91 8.03 16.86
N ASN A 212 -2.39 9.06 17.47
CA ASN A 212 -3.17 9.94 18.32
C ASN A 212 -3.69 11.12 17.48
N LYS A 213 -4.98 11.11 17.18
CA LYS A 213 -5.61 12.13 16.32
C LYS A 213 -5.61 13.53 16.91
N ASP A 214 -5.35 13.67 18.21
CA ASP A 214 -5.24 14.96 18.91
C ASP A 214 -3.82 15.56 18.80
N GLU A 215 -2.83 14.77 18.37
CA GLU A 215 -1.47 15.25 18.14
C GLU A 215 -1.32 15.89 16.76
N ASN A 216 -0.46 16.90 16.68
CA ASN A 216 -0.13 17.54 15.40
C ASN A 216 0.93 16.70 14.64
N LEU A 217 0.46 15.82 13.77
CA LEU A 217 1.33 14.96 12.95
C LEU A 217 2.28 15.77 12.07
N GLU A 218 1.86 16.93 11.60
CA GLU A 218 2.67 17.81 10.78
C GLU A 218 3.89 18.34 11.55
N GLU A 219 3.68 18.73 12.81
CA GLU A 219 4.77 19.18 13.69
C GLU A 219 5.78 18.05 13.96
N ILE A 220 5.28 16.83 14.26
CA ILE A 220 6.13 15.64 14.46
C ILE A 220 6.96 15.35 13.20
N PHE A 221 6.30 15.35 12.03
CA PHE A 221 6.94 15.08 10.76
C PHE A 221 8.06 16.10 10.46
N PHE A 222 7.80 17.39 10.66
CA PHE A 222 8.81 18.42 10.42
C PHE A 222 9.97 18.36 11.41
N LYS A 223 9.74 18.08 12.68
CA LYS A 223 10.83 17.87 13.66
C LYS A 223 11.75 16.71 13.21
N ILE A 224 11.17 15.59 12.76
CA ILE A 224 11.93 14.43 12.30
C ILE A 224 12.73 14.76 11.03
N THR A 225 12.10 15.38 10.03
CA THR A 225 12.71 15.62 8.72
C THR A 225 13.69 16.79 8.70
N LYS A 226 13.61 17.72 9.65
CA LYS A 226 14.59 18.83 9.82
C LYS A 226 15.74 18.49 10.76
N GLY A 227 15.75 17.31 11.37
CA GLY A 227 16.81 16.88 12.29
C GLY A 227 16.68 17.38 13.72
N ASP A 228 15.53 17.94 14.10
CA ASP A 228 15.27 18.47 15.46
C ASP A 228 14.67 17.41 16.41
N TYR A 229 14.52 16.16 15.93
CA TYR A 229 14.00 15.04 16.72
C TYR A 229 15.17 14.24 17.29
N LYS A 230 15.39 14.34 18.61
CA LYS A 230 16.36 13.54 19.37
C LYS A 230 15.68 12.42 20.12
#